data_1fe4c205bb2e278aa0a6b224f6ee4215
#
_entry.id   1fe4c205bb2e278aa0a6b224f6ee4215
#
_cell.length_a   1.000
_cell.length_b   1.000
_cell.length_c   1.000
_cell.angle_alpha   90.00
_cell.angle_beta   90.00
_cell.angle_gamma   90.00
#
_symmetry.space_group_name_H-M   'P 1'
#
loop_
_entity.id
_entity.type
_entity.pdbx_description
1 polymer ?
#
loop_
_entity_poly.entity_id
_entity_poly.type
_entity_poly.pdbx_seq_one_letter_code
_entity_poly.pdbx_strand_id
1 'polypeptide(L)'
;MKILFTFPGQGNQRPDMLAALPDRQNILAEARTVLGDEVDHIDTAAALKHTRAVQLCLLIAGTAWARELQRQGVNPDMVSGLSIGAFPAAVMAGALDFTDALRLVALRGDLMEQAYPHGYGLTAIMGLTLDRVEKLIADSDLYIANLNAETQIVIAGRDDEMARVARLALAAGAGKAQRLAVSVPSHCALLDEPAAKLAKAFSDVTLQRPRCAYLSGSTARVLWDPLSIADDLARNMARTVRWQEAMIAADERDARLAIEMPPGGVLTCLT
;
A
#
# COMPACT_ATOMS: atom_id res chain seq x y z
N MET A 1 -14.45 13.57 -18.10
CA MET A 1 -13.16 13.49 -17.37
C MET A 1 -13.43 12.75 -16.08
N LYS A 2 -12.76 11.62 -15.87
CA LYS A 2 -12.89 10.83 -14.63
C LYS A 2 -11.79 11.15 -13.64
N ILE A 3 -12.11 11.05 -12.37
CA ILE A 3 -11.21 11.34 -11.23
C ILE A 3 -10.79 10.03 -10.60
N LEU A 4 -9.47 9.83 -10.45
CA LEU A 4 -8.86 8.75 -9.71
C LEU A 4 -8.37 9.26 -8.36
N PHE A 5 -8.80 8.64 -7.25
CA PHE A 5 -8.13 8.83 -5.97
C PHE A 5 -7.07 7.76 -5.78
N THR A 6 -5.85 8.18 -5.47
CA THR A 6 -4.73 7.28 -5.16
C THR A 6 -4.36 7.36 -3.68
N PHE A 7 -4.04 6.22 -3.10
CA PHE A 7 -3.70 6.09 -1.68
C PHE A 7 -2.29 5.52 -1.53
N PRO A 8 -1.38 6.27 -0.86
CA PRO A 8 0.01 5.87 -0.76
C PRO A 8 0.23 4.65 0.14
N GLY A 9 1.34 3.96 -0.10
CA GLY A 9 1.92 2.98 0.79
C GLY A 9 2.81 3.61 1.85
N GLN A 10 3.57 2.75 2.58
CA GLN A 10 4.57 3.17 3.56
C GLN A 10 5.71 3.96 2.91
N GLY A 11 6.27 4.92 3.65
CA GLY A 11 7.45 5.71 3.25
C GLY A 11 7.37 7.19 3.59
N ASN A 12 6.20 7.80 3.60
CA ASN A 12 5.99 9.23 3.85
C ASN A 12 5.32 9.52 5.21
N GLN A 13 5.16 8.51 6.06
CA GLN A 13 4.64 8.70 7.41
C GLN A 13 5.59 9.57 8.24
N ARG A 14 5.02 10.41 9.09
CA ARG A 14 5.78 11.31 9.96
C ARG A 14 5.09 11.43 11.33
N PRO A 15 5.85 11.72 12.38
CA PRO A 15 5.25 12.02 13.69
C PRO A 15 4.19 13.12 13.57
N ASP A 16 3.16 13.00 14.41
CA ASP A 16 2.03 13.93 14.51
C ASP A 16 1.22 14.07 13.20
N MET A 17 1.28 13.09 12.29
CA MET A 17 0.57 13.15 11.01
C MET A 17 -0.95 13.13 11.16
N LEU A 18 -1.46 12.67 12.27
CA LEU A 18 -2.89 12.67 12.58
C LEU A 18 -3.37 13.98 13.23
N ALA A 19 -2.48 14.91 13.56
CA ALA A 19 -2.84 16.17 14.23
C ALA A 19 -3.63 17.11 13.31
N ALA A 20 -3.32 17.12 12.01
CA ALA A 20 -3.90 18.03 11.01
C ALA A 20 -5.00 17.38 10.14
N LEU A 21 -5.60 16.27 10.59
CA LEU A 21 -6.65 15.61 9.83
C LEU A 21 -7.92 16.46 9.74
N PRO A 22 -8.59 16.48 8.59
CA PRO A 22 -9.94 17.02 8.52
C PRO A 22 -10.89 16.16 9.37
N ASP A 23 -11.86 16.81 10.01
CA ASP A 23 -12.83 16.15 10.89
C ASP A 23 -12.18 15.18 11.91
N ARG A 24 -11.02 15.60 12.42
CA ARG A 24 -10.15 14.81 13.28
C ARG A 24 -10.88 14.17 14.47
N GLN A 25 -11.74 14.94 15.12
CA GLN A 25 -12.45 14.47 16.30
C GLN A 25 -13.33 13.24 16.00
N ASN A 26 -14.08 13.28 14.91
CA ASN A 26 -14.99 12.20 14.55
C ASN A 26 -14.25 10.96 14.06
N ILE A 27 -13.25 11.12 13.16
CA ILE A 27 -12.53 9.95 12.65
C ILE A 27 -11.68 9.25 13.72
N LEU A 28 -11.09 9.99 14.66
CA LEU A 28 -10.37 9.38 15.77
C LEU A 28 -11.32 8.76 16.81
N ALA A 29 -12.53 9.32 17.01
CA ALA A 29 -13.55 8.68 17.84
C ALA A 29 -14.01 7.35 17.21
N GLU A 30 -14.22 7.30 15.89
CA GLU A 30 -14.54 6.07 15.16
C GLU A 30 -13.40 5.06 15.28
N ALA A 31 -12.14 5.48 15.08
CA ALA A 31 -10.97 4.62 15.23
C ALA A 31 -10.81 4.07 16.66
N ARG A 32 -11.11 4.88 17.65
CA ARG A 32 -11.05 4.49 19.08
C ARG A 32 -12.00 3.34 19.43
N THR A 33 -13.12 3.19 18.74
CA THR A 33 -14.05 2.06 18.98
C THR A 33 -13.39 0.70 18.71
N VAL A 34 -12.33 0.68 17.90
CA VAL A 34 -11.56 -0.54 17.52
C VAL A 34 -10.23 -0.60 18.24
N LEU A 35 -9.49 0.51 18.26
CA LEU A 35 -8.12 0.58 18.73
C LEU A 35 -7.99 0.96 20.22
N GLY A 36 -9.08 1.42 20.84
CA GLY A 36 -9.02 1.94 22.21
C GLY A 36 -8.06 3.13 22.31
N ASP A 37 -7.29 3.17 23.40
CA ASP A 37 -6.35 4.26 23.67
C ASP A 37 -5.09 4.21 22.79
N GLU A 38 -4.86 3.12 22.05
CA GLU A 38 -3.75 3.02 21.09
C GLU A 38 -3.78 4.17 20.09
N VAL A 39 -4.97 4.61 19.67
CA VAL A 39 -5.17 5.67 18.66
C VAL A 39 -4.50 7.00 19.04
N ASP A 40 -4.32 7.28 20.33
CA ASP A 40 -3.73 8.53 20.80
C ASP A 40 -2.20 8.58 20.64
N HIS A 41 -1.58 7.44 20.36
CA HIS A 41 -0.11 7.31 20.37
C HIS A 41 0.46 6.66 19.12
N ILE A 42 -0.39 6.23 18.16
CA ILE A 42 0.07 5.49 16.96
C ILE A 42 0.93 6.32 16.01
N ASP A 43 0.86 7.65 16.04
CA ASP A 43 1.65 8.54 15.19
C ASP A 43 2.85 9.18 15.91
N THR A 44 3.23 8.65 17.08
CA THR A 44 4.49 9.07 17.74
C THR A 44 5.70 8.53 16.98
N ALA A 45 6.85 9.22 17.12
CA ALA A 45 8.11 8.77 16.49
C ALA A 45 8.52 7.35 16.91
N ALA A 46 8.16 6.92 18.12
CA ALA A 46 8.41 5.56 18.61
C ALA A 46 7.47 4.54 17.94
N ALA A 47 6.17 4.82 17.90
CA ALA A 47 5.16 3.94 17.30
C ALA A 47 5.39 3.75 15.80
N LEU A 48 5.77 4.80 15.08
CA LEU A 48 6.02 4.76 13.62
C LEU A 48 7.27 3.95 13.22
N LYS A 49 7.99 3.34 14.15
CA LYS A 49 8.98 2.30 13.88
C LYS A 49 8.35 0.93 13.63
N HIS A 50 7.08 0.77 13.98
CA HIS A 50 6.32 -0.48 13.87
C HIS A 50 5.35 -0.44 12.70
N THR A 51 5.33 -1.53 11.93
CA THR A 51 4.51 -1.67 10.73
C THR A 51 3.01 -1.47 11.02
N ARG A 52 2.52 -1.99 12.16
CA ARG A 52 1.14 -1.81 12.60
C ARG A 52 0.76 -0.34 12.70
N ALA A 53 1.50 0.45 13.43
CA ALA A 53 1.20 1.87 13.65
C ALA A 53 1.26 2.67 12.34
N VAL A 54 2.29 2.42 11.50
CA VAL A 54 2.40 3.07 10.18
C VAL A 54 1.18 2.80 9.32
N GLN A 55 0.75 1.54 9.22
CA GLN A 55 -0.37 1.16 8.37
C GLN A 55 -1.70 1.73 8.87
N LEU A 56 -1.93 1.73 10.18
CA LEU A 56 -3.12 2.35 10.79
C LEU A 56 -3.14 3.86 10.54
N CYS A 57 -2.02 4.56 10.71
CA CYS A 57 -1.93 5.99 10.41
C CYS A 57 -2.27 6.30 8.94
N LEU A 58 -1.76 5.50 7.99
CA LEU A 58 -2.04 5.68 6.56
C LEU A 58 -3.52 5.40 6.23
N LEU A 59 -4.11 4.36 6.82
CA LEU A 59 -5.55 4.08 6.67
C LEU A 59 -6.41 5.24 7.18
N ILE A 60 -6.13 5.72 8.39
CA ILE A 60 -6.90 6.80 9.03
C ILE A 60 -6.75 8.10 8.22
N ALA A 61 -5.51 8.49 7.89
CA ALA A 61 -5.25 9.72 7.16
C ALA A 61 -5.84 9.68 5.74
N GLY A 62 -5.62 8.61 4.98
CA GLY A 62 -6.18 8.45 3.64
C GLY A 62 -7.70 8.52 3.64
N THR A 63 -8.36 7.87 4.61
CA THR A 63 -9.83 7.90 4.75
C THR A 63 -10.32 9.30 5.12
N ALA A 64 -9.66 9.98 6.07
CA ALA A 64 -10.07 11.33 6.50
C ALA A 64 -10.05 12.34 5.36
N TRP A 65 -8.96 12.39 4.60
CA TRP A 65 -8.78 13.32 3.48
C TRP A 65 -9.71 12.99 2.32
N ALA A 66 -9.91 11.71 2.00
CA ALA A 66 -10.84 11.32 0.94
C ALA A 66 -12.29 11.66 1.31
N ARG A 67 -12.72 11.44 2.57
CA ARG A 67 -14.02 11.89 3.09
C ARG A 67 -14.17 13.41 3.02
N GLU A 68 -13.10 14.17 3.27
CA GLU A 68 -13.13 15.63 3.15
C GLU A 68 -13.37 16.10 1.72
N LEU A 69 -12.64 15.52 0.76
CA LEU A 69 -12.87 15.83 -0.66
C LEU A 69 -14.31 15.52 -1.08
N GLN A 70 -14.88 14.41 -0.61
CA GLN A 70 -16.29 14.09 -0.87
C GLN A 70 -17.25 15.12 -0.27
N ARG A 71 -16.99 15.59 0.97
CA ARG A 71 -17.80 16.68 1.58
C ARG A 71 -17.75 17.96 0.76
N GLN A 72 -16.63 18.21 0.11
CA GLN A 72 -16.46 19.35 -0.81
C GLN A 72 -17.03 19.10 -2.22
N GLY A 73 -17.67 17.95 -2.44
CA GLY A 73 -18.31 17.60 -3.73
C GLY A 73 -17.37 16.93 -4.74
N VAL A 74 -16.12 16.65 -4.37
CA VAL A 74 -15.16 15.93 -5.23
C VAL A 74 -15.27 14.43 -4.98
N ASN A 75 -15.90 13.72 -5.91
CA ASN A 75 -16.10 12.28 -5.81
C ASN A 75 -15.19 11.53 -6.79
N PRO A 76 -14.60 10.39 -6.41
CA PRO A 76 -13.82 9.58 -7.33
C PRO A 76 -14.72 8.74 -8.25
N ASP A 77 -14.36 8.63 -9.50
CA ASP A 77 -14.88 7.61 -10.42
C ASP A 77 -14.13 6.29 -10.26
N MET A 78 -12.86 6.39 -9.84
CA MET A 78 -11.97 5.25 -9.55
C MET A 78 -11.15 5.51 -8.30
N VAL A 79 -10.78 4.41 -7.64
CA VAL A 79 -9.84 4.41 -6.51
C VAL A 79 -8.78 3.34 -6.72
N SER A 80 -7.55 3.62 -6.31
CA SER A 80 -6.46 2.64 -6.29
C SER A 80 -5.53 2.93 -5.12
N GLY A 81 -4.88 1.91 -4.58
CA GLY A 81 -3.96 2.08 -3.48
C GLY A 81 -2.73 1.19 -3.60
N LEU A 82 -1.58 1.77 -3.27
CA LEU A 82 -0.32 1.04 -3.24
C LEU A 82 -0.17 0.33 -1.89
N SER A 83 -0.12 -1.00 -1.89
CA SER A 83 0.06 -1.81 -0.67
C SER A 83 -1.06 -1.55 0.35
N ILE A 84 -0.72 -1.03 1.54
CA ILE A 84 -1.69 -0.63 2.57
C ILE A 84 -2.73 0.36 2.05
N GLY A 85 -2.36 1.22 1.09
CA GLY A 85 -3.28 2.17 0.45
C GLY A 85 -4.51 1.52 -0.19
N ALA A 86 -4.47 0.23 -0.50
CA ALA A 86 -5.61 -0.52 -1.01
C ALA A 86 -6.80 -0.56 -0.02
N PHE A 87 -6.53 -0.52 1.30
CA PHE A 87 -7.57 -0.54 2.33
C PHE A 87 -8.37 0.78 2.39
N PRO A 88 -7.77 1.98 2.53
CA PRO A 88 -8.55 3.21 2.43
C PRO A 88 -9.19 3.40 1.05
N ALA A 89 -8.60 2.87 -0.03
CA ALA A 89 -9.25 2.84 -1.35
C ALA A 89 -10.55 2.02 -1.32
N ALA A 90 -10.54 0.82 -0.73
CA ALA A 90 -11.73 -0.02 -0.58
C ALA A 90 -12.79 0.63 0.33
N VAL A 91 -12.37 1.30 1.41
CA VAL A 91 -13.27 2.08 2.28
C VAL A 91 -13.92 3.21 1.49
N MET A 92 -13.14 3.97 0.70
CA MET A 92 -13.63 5.07 -0.10
C MET A 92 -14.59 4.61 -1.21
N ALA A 93 -14.33 3.46 -1.80
CA ALA A 93 -15.24 2.83 -2.75
C ALA A 93 -16.55 2.33 -2.11
N GLY A 94 -16.64 2.30 -0.79
CA GLY A 94 -17.77 1.74 -0.05
C GLY A 94 -17.82 0.21 -0.09
N ALA A 95 -16.70 -0.44 -0.43
CA ALA A 95 -16.59 -1.89 -0.44
C ALA A 95 -16.28 -2.48 0.93
N LEU A 96 -15.58 -1.75 1.78
CA LEU A 96 -15.16 -2.16 3.12
C LEU A 96 -15.56 -1.10 4.14
N ASP A 97 -16.12 -1.52 5.29
CA ASP A 97 -16.37 -0.64 6.41
C ASP A 97 -15.06 -0.17 7.06
N PHE A 98 -15.01 1.08 7.53
CA PHE A 98 -13.80 1.65 8.11
C PHE A 98 -13.38 0.96 9.41
N THR A 99 -14.32 0.56 10.24
CA THR A 99 -14.02 -0.15 11.50
C THR A 99 -13.50 -1.55 11.25
N ASP A 100 -14.00 -2.24 10.23
CA ASP A 100 -13.47 -3.53 9.78
C ASP A 100 -12.08 -3.36 9.14
N ALA A 101 -11.89 -2.31 8.35
CA ALA A 101 -10.56 -1.98 7.80
C ALA A 101 -9.53 -1.77 8.90
N LEU A 102 -9.88 -1.08 10.00
CA LEU A 102 -9.00 -0.88 11.15
C LEU A 102 -8.57 -2.21 11.79
N ARG A 103 -9.52 -3.14 12.03
CA ARG A 103 -9.23 -4.48 12.58
C ARG A 103 -8.30 -5.28 11.66
N LEU A 104 -8.60 -5.30 10.38
CA LEU A 104 -7.82 -6.04 9.38
C LEU A 104 -6.42 -5.45 9.19
N VAL A 105 -6.29 -4.12 9.17
CA VAL A 105 -5.00 -3.44 9.02
C VAL A 105 -4.13 -3.59 10.26
N ALA A 106 -4.73 -3.54 11.46
CA ALA A 106 -4.03 -3.86 12.70
C ALA A 106 -3.42 -5.25 12.66
N LEU A 107 -4.22 -6.26 12.31
CA LEU A 107 -3.78 -7.64 12.15
C LEU A 107 -2.72 -7.77 11.04
N ARG A 108 -2.92 -7.08 9.89
CA ARG A 108 -1.98 -7.09 8.77
C ARG A 108 -0.60 -6.59 9.19
N GLY A 109 -0.55 -5.48 9.91
CA GLY A 109 0.69 -4.90 10.40
C GLY A 109 1.45 -5.85 11.33
N ASP A 110 0.75 -6.45 12.29
CA ASP A 110 1.31 -7.41 13.23
C ASP A 110 1.84 -8.67 12.52
N LEU A 111 1.05 -9.24 11.61
CA LEU A 111 1.45 -10.44 10.86
C LEU A 111 2.70 -10.19 9.99
N MET A 112 2.78 -9.04 9.34
CA MET A 112 3.93 -8.69 8.50
C MET A 112 5.19 -8.47 9.33
N GLU A 113 5.10 -7.75 10.46
CA GLU A 113 6.25 -7.46 11.32
C GLU A 113 6.78 -8.72 12.02
N GLN A 114 5.89 -9.59 12.48
CA GLN A 114 6.26 -10.83 13.15
C GLN A 114 6.90 -11.87 12.21
N ALA A 115 6.55 -11.87 10.93
CA ALA A 115 7.07 -12.83 9.96
C ALA A 115 8.58 -12.66 9.73
N TYR A 116 9.04 -11.41 9.61
CA TYR A 116 10.44 -11.08 9.32
C TYR A 116 10.88 -9.86 10.13
N PRO A 117 11.18 -10.03 11.42
CA PRO A 117 11.48 -8.89 12.30
C PRO A 117 12.81 -8.21 11.98
N HIS A 118 13.78 -8.92 11.38
CA HIS A 118 15.12 -8.41 11.09
C HIS A 118 15.72 -9.02 9.83
N GLY A 119 16.64 -8.27 9.18
CA GLY A 119 17.51 -8.76 8.10
C GLY A 119 16.84 -8.86 6.74
N TYR A 120 15.65 -8.29 6.59
CA TYR A 120 14.87 -8.29 5.35
C TYR A 120 14.34 -6.90 5.02
N GLY A 121 13.85 -6.71 3.80
CA GLY A 121 13.16 -5.50 3.41
C GLY A 121 13.02 -5.31 1.91
N LEU A 122 13.10 -4.05 1.48
CA LEU A 122 12.87 -3.62 0.10
C LEU A 122 14.00 -2.71 -0.39
N THR A 123 14.40 -2.86 -1.66
CA THR A 123 15.33 -1.96 -2.34
C THR A 123 14.75 -1.50 -3.67
N ALA A 124 14.69 -0.17 -3.87
CA ALA A 124 14.27 0.42 -5.14
C ALA A 124 15.47 0.56 -6.09
N ILE A 125 15.31 0.08 -7.33
CA ILE A 125 16.26 0.20 -8.42
C ILE A 125 15.63 1.10 -9.48
N MET A 126 16.32 2.18 -9.85
CA MET A 126 15.87 3.17 -10.83
C MET A 126 16.84 3.22 -12.02
N GLY A 127 16.28 3.27 -13.23
CA GLY A 127 17.05 3.37 -14.49
C GLY A 127 17.33 2.02 -15.16
N LEU A 128 16.78 0.91 -14.66
CA LEU A 128 16.82 -0.39 -15.31
C LEU A 128 15.40 -0.91 -15.54
N THR A 129 15.20 -1.57 -16.69
CA THR A 129 13.96 -2.26 -17.03
C THR A 129 13.80 -3.56 -16.22
N LEU A 130 12.56 -4.09 -16.17
CA LEU A 130 12.25 -5.35 -15.48
C LEU A 130 13.15 -6.51 -15.91
N ASP A 131 13.30 -6.76 -17.22
CA ASP A 131 14.16 -7.83 -17.77
C ASP A 131 15.62 -7.74 -17.28
N ARG A 132 16.14 -6.51 -17.14
CA ARG A 132 17.51 -6.31 -16.63
C ARG A 132 17.59 -6.60 -15.13
N VAL A 133 16.60 -6.20 -14.34
CA VAL A 133 16.56 -6.48 -12.89
C VAL A 133 16.36 -7.97 -12.66
N GLU A 134 15.48 -8.65 -13.39
CA GLU A 134 15.27 -10.10 -13.30
C GLU A 134 16.56 -10.88 -13.53
N LYS A 135 17.37 -10.49 -14.53
CA LYS A 135 18.70 -11.10 -14.77
C LYS A 135 19.65 -10.90 -13.60
N LEU A 136 19.58 -9.77 -12.90
CA LEU A 136 20.46 -9.49 -11.76
C LEU A 136 20.09 -10.30 -10.52
N ILE A 137 18.82 -10.69 -10.37
CA ILE A 137 18.32 -11.47 -9.23
C ILE A 137 18.17 -12.97 -9.52
N ALA A 138 18.42 -13.42 -10.76
CA ALA A 138 18.15 -14.79 -11.20
C ALA A 138 18.82 -15.88 -10.33
N ASP A 139 20.02 -15.61 -9.82
CA ASP A 139 20.78 -16.52 -8.96
C ASP A 139 20.72 -16.08 -7.48
N SER A 140 19.58 -15.59 -7.01
CA SER A 140 19.37 -15.13 -5.64
C SER A 140 17.98 -15.48 -5.12
N ASP A 141 17.79 -15.43 -3.80
CA ASP A 141 16.48 -15.58 -3.14
C ASP A 141 15.74 -14.23 -3.04
N LEU A 142 15.91 -13.38 -4.06
CA LEU A 142 15.21 -12.09 -4.14
C LEU A 142 14.00 -12.19 -5.05
N TYR A 143 13.05 -11.28 -4.83
CA TYR A 143 11.79 -11.22 -5.53
C TYR A 143 11.55 -9.83 -6.13
N ILE A 144 10.84 -9.76 -7.24
CA ILE A 144 10.27 -8.50 -7.74
C ILE A 144 9.05 -8.16 -6.87
N ALA A 145 9.15 -7.09 -6.11
CA ALA A 145 8.10 -6.63 -5.20
C ALA A 145 7.16 -5.62 -5.86
N ASN A 146 7.70 -4.61 -6.57
CA ASN A 146 6.89 -3.60 -7.24
C ASN A 146 7.40 -3.30 -8.65
N LEU A 147 6.46 -3.11 -9.56
CA LEU A 147 6.62 -2.54 -10.90
C LEU A 147 5.98 -1.14 -10.86
N ASN A 148 6.76 -0.13 -10.40
CA ASN A 148 6.22 1.21 -10.18
C ASN A 148 6.19 2.05 -11.45
N ALA A 149 7.20 1.89 -12.31
CA ALA A 149 7.32 2.50 -13.63
C ALA A 149 8.21 1.61 -14.51
N GLU A 150 8.33 1.90 -15.81
CA GLU A 150 9.13 1.13 -16.78
C GLU A 150 10.57 0.88 -16.30
N THR A 151 11.15 1.86 -15.62
CA THR A 151 12.52 1.80 -15.09
C THR A 151 12.61 2.04 -13.58
N GLN A 152 11.51 1.81 -12.84
CA GLN A 152 11.50 1.86 -11.39
C GLN A 152 10.93 0.57 -10.81
N ILE A 153 11.83 -0.32 -10.43
CA ILE A 153 11.54 -1.66 -9.94
C ILE A 153 11.94 -1.75 -8.47
N VAL A 154 11.13 -2.39 -7.64
CA VAL A 154 11.46 -2.67 -6.24
C VAL A 154 11.68 -4.17 -6.09
N ILE A 155 12.78 -4.54 -5.44
CA ILE A 155 13.10 -5.92 -5.07
C ILE A 155 12.91 -6.12 -3.56
N ALA A 156 12.53 -7.35 -3.18
CA ALA A 156 12.33 -7.78 -1.80
C ALA A 156 13.21 -8.97 -1.46
N GLY A 157 13.65 -9.06 -0.21
CA GLY A 157 14.37 -10.21 0.31
C GLY A 157 15.35 -9.84 1.41
N ARG A 158 16.41 -10.63 1.55
CA ARG A 158 17.45 -10.44 2.57
C ARG A 158 18.30 -9.20 2.28
N ASP A 159 18.65 -8.47 3.34
CA ASP A 159 19.41 -7.22 3.24
C ASP A 159 20.78 -7.39 2.59
N ASP A 160 21.50 -8.47 2.90
CA ASP A 160 22.82 -8.77 2.34
C ASP A 160 22.76 -9.03 0.81
N GLU A 161 21.80 -9.85 0.37
CA GLU A 161 21.56 -10.13 -1.04
C GLU A 161 21.09 -8.89 -1.80
N MET A 162 20.16 -8.11 -1.23
CA MET A 162 19.72 -6.85 -1.83
C MET A 162 20.89 -5.86 -1.98
N ALA A 163 21.79 -5.76 -0.98
CA ALA A 163 22.96 -4.92 -1.05
C ALA A 163 23.94 -5.38 -2.15
N ARG A 164 24.09 -6.70 -2.35
CA ARG A 164 24.87 -7.27 -3.47
C ARG A 164 24.26 -6.86 -4.81
N VAL A 165 22.96 -7.10 -4.99
CA VAL A 165 22.26 -6.78 -6.25
C VAL A 165 22.23 -5.27 -6.50
N ALA A 166 22.10 -4.43 -5.48
CA ALA A 166 22.16 -2.98 -5.61
C ALA A 166 23.49 -2.51 -6.24
N ARG A 167 24.63 -3.09 -5.81
CA ARG A 167 25.95 -2.79 -6.42
C ARG A 167 26.01 -3.25 -7.89
N LEU A 168 25.48 -4.44 -8.19
CA LEU A 168 25.41 -4.94 -9.57
C LEU A 168 24.53 -4.08 -10.46
N ALA A 169 23.40 -3.61 -9.94
CA ALA A 169 22.49 -2.72 -10.66
C ALA A 169 23.17 -1.38 -11.01
N LEU A 170 23.89 -0.77 -10.06
CA LEU A 170 24.66 0.44 -10.33
C LEU A 170 25.76 0.20 -11.37
N ALA A 171 26.49 -0.91 -11.29
CA ALA A 171 27.49 -1.28 -12.29
C ALA A 171 26.87 -1.55 -13.67
N ALA A 172 25.62 -2.03 -13.72
CA ALA A 172 24.84 -2.23 -14.93
C ALA A 172 24.18 -0.95 -15.47
N GLY A 173 24.41 0.22 -14.87
CA GLY A 173 23.93 1.52 -15.34
C GLY A 173 22.63 1.99 -14.69
N ALA A 174 22.21 1.40 -13.57
CA ALA A 174 21.12 2.00 -12.77
C ALA A 174 21.55 3.40 -12.29
N GLY A 175 20.64 4.36 -12.40
CA GLY A 175 20.88 5.71 -11.88
C GLY A 175 20.85 5.75 -10.35
N LYS A 176 20.09 4.84 -9.72
CA LYS A 176 19.96 4.73 -8.27
C LYS A 176 19.58 3.31 -7.85
N ALA A 177 20.13 2.84 -6.74
CA ALA A 177 19.70 1.64 -6.03
C ALA A 177 19.66 1.97 -4.53
N GLN A 178 18.46 2.03 -3.96
CA GLN A 178 18.27 2.56 -2.61
C GLN A 178 17.46 1.59 -1.74
N ARG A 179 18.03 1.21 -0.57
CA ARG A 179 17.32 0.52 0.50
C ARG A 179 16.20 1.42 1.03
N LEU A 180 14.98 0.91 1.05
CA LEU A 180 13.82 1.65 1.57
C LEU A 180 13.74 1.48 3.09
N ALA A 181 13.14 2.47 3.77
CA ALA A 181 12.92 2.45 5.22
C ALA A 181 11.72 1.53 5.59
N VAL A 182 11.72 0.31 5.05
CA VAL A 182 10.71 -0.72 5.30
C VAL A 182 11.46 -2.00 5.65
N SER A 183 11.21 -2.55 6.84
CA SER A 183 11.91 -3.73 7.38
C SER A 183 11.26 -5.07 7.01
N VAL A 184 10.16 -5.06 6.23
CA VAL A 184 9.42 -6.27 5.86
C VAL A 184 9.58 -6.52 4.37
N PRO A 185 9.91 -7.78 3.95
CA PRO A 185 10.02 -8.15 2.54
C PRO A 185 8.63 -8.35 1.92
N SER A 186 7.88 -7.25 1.74
CA SER A 186 6.51 -7.30 1.24
C SER A 186 6.43 -7.52 -0.28
N HIS A 187 5.23 -7.91 -0.72
CA HIS A 187 4.85 -8.10 -2.12
C HIS A 187 5.55 -9.27 -2.82
N CYS A 188 5.84 -10.32 -2.08
CA CYS A 188 6.44 -11.56 -2.59
C CYS A 188 6.01 -12.78 -1.75
N ALA A 189 6.35 -13.97 -2.23
CA ALA A 189 5.98 -15.25 -1.61
C ALA A 189 6.45 -15.42 -0.16
N LEU A 190 7.42 -14.65 0.31
CA LEU A 190 7.83 -14.67 1.72
C LEU A 190 6.68 -14.31 2.69
N LEU A 191 5.66 -13.60 2.22
CA LEU A 191 4.47 -13.26 3.01
C LEU A 191 3.24 -14.11 2.70
N ASP A 192 3.35 -15.25 2.02
CA ASP A 192 2.21 -16.13 1.71
C ASP A 192 1.50 -16.62 2.97
N GLU A 193 2.25 -17.03 4.00
CA GLU A 193 1.66 -17.49 5.27
C GLU A 193 0.96 -16.36 6.03
N PRO A 194 1.56 -15.18 6.25
CA PRO A 194 0.85 -14.00 6.77
C PRO A 194 -0.41 -13.63 5.99
N ALA A 195 -0.34 -13.65 4.66
CA ALA A 195 -1.48 -13.35 3.79
C ALA A 195 -2.62 -14.38 3.95
N ALA A 196 -2.28 -15.67 4.09
CA ALA A 196 -3.27 -16.71 4.34
C ALA A 196 -3.96 -16.54 5.72
N LYS A 197 -3.23 -16.10 6.74
CA LYS A 197 -3.79 -15.77 8.06
C LYS A 197 -4.74 -14.57 7.98
N LEU A 198 -4.35 -13.51 7.25
CA LEU A 198 -5.22 -12.36 7.04
C LEU A 198 -6.47 -12.73 6.23
N ALA A 199 -6.34 -13.60 5.21
CA ALA A 199 -7.47 -14.08 4.42
C ALA A 199 -8.55 -14.79 5.27
N LYS A 200 -8.14 -15.50 6.32
CA LYS A 200 -9.09 -16.10 7.27
C LYS A 200 -9.87 -15.04 8.05
N ALA A 201 -9.25 -13.92 8.40
CA ALA A 201 -9.93 -12.84 9.13
C ALA A 201 -11.01 -12.16 8.26
N PHE A 202 -10.88 -12.20 6.93
CA PHE A 202 -11.91 -11.70 6.02
C PHE A 202 -13.21 -12.51 6.03
N SER A 203 -13.20 -13.77 6.55
CA SER A 203 -14.44 -14.57 6.67
C SER A 203 -15.47 -13.95 7.62
N ASP A 204 -15.01 -13.13 8.56
CA ASP A 204 -15.85 -12.48 9.56
C ASP A 204 -16.26 -11.05 9.14
N VAL A 205 -15.90 -10.64 7.92
CA VAL A 205 -16.15 -9.30 7.39
C VAL A 205 -17.01 -9.38 6.14
N THR A 206 -18.08 -8.58 6.11
CA THR A 206 -18.96 -8.50 4.94
C THR A 206 -18.55 -7.33 4.06
N LEU A 207 -17.97 -7.61 2.90
CA LEU A 207 -17.70 -6.60 1.90
C LEU A 207 -18.95 -6.34 1.05
N GLN A 208 -19.06 -5.10 0.54
CA GLN A 208 -20.13 -4.67 -0.35
C GLN A 208 -19.60 -4.48 -1.77
N ARG A 209 -20.50 -4.46 -2.76
CA ARG A 209 -20.15 -4.05 -4.11
C ARG A 209 -19.70 -2.57 -4.08
N PRO A 210 -18.53 -2.22 -4.62
CA PRO A 210 -18.03 -0.84 -4.62
C PRO A 210 -18.95 0.10 -5.42
N ARG A 211 -19.03 1.36 -4.99
CA ARG A 211 -19.83 2.42 -5.64
C ARG A 211 -19.10 3.08 -6.79
N CYS A 212 -17.77 2.99 -6.82
CA CYS A 212 -16.91 3.43 -7.91
C CYS A 212 -15.90 2.32 -8.24
N ALA A 213 -15.16 2.46 -9.33
CA ALA A 213 -14.22 1.44 -9.75
C ALA A 213 -13.08 1.24 -8.75
N TYR A 214 -13.00 0.08 -8.10
CA TYR A 214 -11.85 -0.31 -7.31
C TYR A 214 -10.80 -0.96 -8.22
N LEU A 215 -9.69 -0.26 -8.45
CA LEU A 215 -8.59 -0.69 -9.31
C LEU A 215 -7.50 -1.34 -8.45
N SER A 216 -7.36 -2.66 -8.59
CA SER A 216 -6.38 -3.45 -7.84
C SER A 216 -4.94 -3.12 -8.27
N GLY A 217 -4.08 -2.81 -7.31
CA GLY A 217 -2.64 -2.63 -7.53
C GLY A 217 -1.89 -3.96 -7.76
N SER A 218 -2.48 -5.11 -7.42
CA SER A 218 -1.86 -6.43 -7.60
C SER A 218 -2.16 -7.03 -8.97
N THR A 219 -3.37 -6.78 -9.50
CA THR A 219 -3.83 -7.38 -10.77
C THR A 219 -3.92 -6.39 -11.92
N ALA A 220 -3.82 -5.08 -11.65
CA ALA A 220 -4.08 -3.99 -12.58
C ALA A 220 -5.47 -4.06 -13.23
N ARG A 221 -6.46 -4.62 -12.53
CA ARG A 221 -7.83 -4.78 -13.00
C ARG A 221 -8.81 -4.07 -12.08
N VAL A 222 -9.90 -3.59 -12.66
CA VAL A 222 -11.05 -3.11 -11.87
C VAL A 222 -11.82 -4.30 -11.32
N LEU A 223 -12.00 -4.33 -10.01
CA LEU A 223 -12.76 -5.34 -9.30
C LEU A 223 -14.09 -4.75 -8.83
N TRP A 224 -15.18 -5.47 -9.08
CA TRP A 224 -16.54 -5.13 -8.66
C TRP A 224 -17.16 -6.17 -7.74
N ASP A 225 -16.58 -7.36 -7.73
CA ASP A 225 -17.04 -8.45 -6.88
C ASP A 225 -16.43 -8.33 -5.49
N PRO A 226 -17.26 -8.33 -4.42
CA PRO A 226 -16.80 -8.23 -3.04
C PRO A 226 -15.78 -9.31 -2.65
N LEU A 227 -15.94 -10.54 -3.09
CA LEU A 227 -15.03 -11.65 -2.76
C LEU A 227 -13.67 -11.47 -3.43
N SER A 228 -13.66 -10.96 -4.67
CA SER A 228 -12.42 -10.63 -5.38
C SER A 228 -11.67 -9.49 -4.72
N ILE A 229 -12.39 -8.49 -4.17
CA ILE A 229 -11.78 -7.38 -3.41
C ILE A 229 -11.23 -7.90 -2.08
N ALA A 230 -11.94 -8.76 -1.37
CA ALA A 230 -11.46 -9.38 -0.14
C ALA A 230 -10.17 -10.19 -0.37
N ASP A 231 -10.10 -11.00 -1.43
CA ASP A 231 -8.90 -11.74 -1.79
C ASP A 231 -7.73 -10.82 -2.16
N ASP A 232 -7.99 -9.74 -2.92
CA ASP A 232 -6.97 -8.75 -3.26
C ASP A 232 -6.41 -8.08 -2.00
N LEU A 233 -7.26 -7.58 -1.10
CA LEU A 233 -6.85 -6.93 0.15
C LEU A 233 -6.08 -7.87 1.08
N ALA A 234 -6.52 -9.12 1.20
CA ALA A 234 -5.89 -10.11 2.06
C ALA A 234 -4.50 -10.51 1.55
N ARG A 235 -4.34 -10.65 0.24
CA ARG A 235 -3.16 -11.25 -0.38
C ARG A 235 -2.20 -10.26 -1.02
N ASN A 236 -2.54 -8.96 -1.10
CA ASN A 236 -1.67 -7.98 -1.76
C ASN A 236 -0.29 -7.90 -1.12
N MET A 237 -0.16 -8.18 0.19
CA MET A 237 1.14 -8.19 0.86
C MET A 237 2.10 -9.27 0.32
N ALA A 238 1.57 -10.32 -0.30
CA ALA A 238 2.32 -11.43 -0.89
C ALA A 238 2.34 -11.41 -2.43
N ARG A 239 1.73 -10.41 -3.06
CA ARG A 239 1.64 -10.28 -4.52
C ARG A 239 2.41 -9.06 -5.00
N THR A 240 3.12 -9.19 -6.12
CA THR A 240 3.80 -8.06 -6.77
C THR A 240 2.83 -6.91 -7.04
N VAL A 241 3.23 -5.70 -6.68
CA VAL A 241 2.50 -4.48 -7.02
C VAL A 241 2.77 -4.14 -8.48
N ARG A 242 1.73 -4.00 -9.28
CA ARG A 242 1.73 -3.67 -10.72
C ARG A 242 1.25 -2.23 -10.93
N TRP A 243 1.90 -1.27 -10.25
CA TRP A 243 1.43 0.11 -10.21
C TRP A 243 1.38 0.76 -11.59
N GLN A 244 2.44 0.61 -12.39
CA GLN A 244 2.48 1.14 -13.75
C GLN A 244 1.30 0.64 -14.59
N GLU A 245 1.03 -0.66 -14.55
CA GLU A 245 -0.07 -1.24 -15.32
C GLU A 245 -1.44 -0.78 -14.79
N ALA A 246 -1.57 -0.61 -13.47
CA ALA A 246 -2.78 -0.07 -12.88
C ALA A 246 -3.04 1.37 -13.35
N MET A 247 -2.01 2.21 -13.44
CA MET A 247 -2.15 3.58 -13.95
C MET A 247 -2.48 3.60 -15.46
N ILE A 248 -1.87 2.74 -16.26
CA ILE A 248 -2.25 2.56 -17.67
C ILE A 248 -3.73 2.16 -17.77
N ALA A 249 -4.17 1.19 -16.96
CA ALA A 249 -5.57 0.75 -16.94
C ALA A 249 -6.54 1.85 -16.48
N ALA A 250 -6.12 2.78 -15.64
CA ALA A 250 -6.90 3.95 -15.27
C ALA A 250 -7.01 4.96 -16.43
N ASP A 251 -5.90 5.26 -17.11
CA ASP A 251 -5.88 6.16 -18.29
C ASP A 251 -6.77 5.62 -19.43
N GLU A 252 -6.67 4.32 -19.73
CA GLU A 252 -7.53 3.66 -20.72
C GLU A 252 -9.03 3.75 -20.39
N ARG A 253 -9.38 3.99 -19.12
CA ARG A 253 -10.74 4.20 -18.63
C ARG A 253 -11.13 5.67 -18.50
N ASP A 254 -10.35 6.56 -19.12
CA ASP A 254 -10.57 8.00 -19.16
C ASP A 254 -10.36 8.71 -17.80
N ALA A 255 -9.53 8.18 -16.91
CA ALA A 255 -9.01 8.93 -15.77
C ALA A 255 -8.06 10.02 -16.28
N ARG A 256 -8.38 11.29 -16.00
CA ARG A 256 -7.59 12.45 -16.48
C ARG A 256 -7.12 13.33 -15.32
N LEU A 257 -7.57 13.05 -14.13
CA LEU A 257 -7.12 13.70 -12.90
C LEU A 257 -6.90 12.62 -11.85
N ALA A 258 -5.68 12.50 -11.35
CA ALA A 258 -5.36 11.71 -10.18
C ALA A 258 -5.13 12.63 -8.97
N ILE A 259 -5.72 12.30 -7.84
CA ILE A 259 -5.53 13.02 -6.58
C ILE A 259 -4.95 12.02 -5.56
N GLU A 260 -3.72 12.28 -5.14
CA GLU A 260 -3.05 11.47 -4.12
C GLU A 260 -3.45 11.93 -2.71
N MET A 261 -3.87 10.98 -1.88
CA MET A 261 -4.20 11.26 -0.49
C MET A 261 -2.93 11.45 0.35
N PRO A 262 -2.92 12.42 1.30
CA PRO A 262 -1.82 12.56 2.25
C PRO A 262 -1.58 11.31 3.10
N PRO A 263 -0.32 11.12 3.57
CA PRO A 263 0.81 12.05 3.51
C PRO A 263 1.63 11.96 2.21
N GLY A 264 1.04 11.53 1.14
CA GLY A 264 1.66 11.19 -0.12
C GLY A 264 2.35 12.33 -0.88
N GLY A 265 2.86 11.99 -2.04
CA GLY A 265 3.65 12.76 -2.98
C GLY A 265 4.46 11.82 -3.89
N VAL A 266 4.56 10.54 -3.50
CA VAL A 266 5.29 9.52 -4.29
C VAL A 266 4.46 9.06 -5.48
N LEU A 267 3.16 8.83 -5.29
CA LEU A 267 2.28 8.34 -6.35
C LEU A 267 2.04 9.41 -7.42
N THR A 268 1.99 10.68 -7.03
CA THR A 268 1.90 11.80 -7.97
C THR A 268 3.04 11.81 -9.01
N CYS A 269 4.21 11.29 -8.64
CA CYS A 269 5.34 11.15 -9.56
C CYS A 269 5.30 9.85 -10.39
N LEU A 270 4.39 8.94 -10.08
CA LEU A 270 4.26 7.60 -10.67
C LEU A 270 2.92 7.40 -11.42
N THR A 271 2.09 8.45 -11.48
CA THR A 271 0.75 8.40 -12.07
C THR A 271 0.69 9.11 -13.43
#